data_5e942b7431f359d389c2f6b1c3716f13
#
_entry.id   5e942b7431f359d389c2f6b1c3716f13
#
_cell.length_a   1.000
_cell.length_b   1.000
_cell.length_c   1.000
_cell.angle_alpha   90.00
_cell.angle_beta   90.00
_cell.angle_gamma   90.00
#
_symmetry.space_group_name_H-M   'P 1'
#
loop_
_entity.id
_entity.type
_entity.pdbx_description
1 polymer ?
#
loop_
_entity_poly.entity_id
_entity_poly.type
_entity_poly.pdbx_seq_one_letter_code
_entity_poly.pdbx_strand_id
1 'polypeptide(L)'
;MQFQEKEFLPVILGADITAYSLARSFHEEYGIKSLVLSMSEGGYIANSDIIENRIFPGLENKDVLVKHLIEVGKEFEGKKKLIVLGCGDWYVRALIESKKELSPYYIIPY
;
A
#
# COMPACT_ATOMS: atom_id res chain seq x y z
N MET A 1 9.07 -4.42 -20.30
CA MET A 1 8.27 -5.39 -19.58
C MET A 1 6.94 -4.77 -19.18
N GLN A 2 5.87 -5.49 -19.36
CA GLN A 2 4.56 -4.99 -19.03
C GLN A 2 3.95 -5.77 -17.89
N PHE A 3 3.35 -5.05 -16.95
CA PHE A 3 2.54 -5.68 -15.93
C PHE A 3 1.15 -5.96 -16.48
N GLN A 4 0.64 -7.13 -16.18
CA GLN A 4 -0.77 -7.39 -16.34
C GLN A 4 -1.48 -6.71 -15.18
N GLU A 5 -2.52 -5.95 -15.43
CA GLU A 5 -3.26 -5.26 -14.37
C GLU A 5 -3.74 -6.21 -13.29
N LYS A 6 -4.05 -7.46 -13.68
CA LYS A 6 -4.51 -8.48 -12.74
C LYS A 6 -3.40 -9.01 -11.84
N GLU A 7 -2.14 -8.78 -12.21
CA GLU A 7 -1.00 -9.38 -11.53
C GLU A 7 -0.34 -8.47 -10.52
N PHE A 8 -0.71 -7.20 -10.50
CA PHE A 8 -0.06 -6.30 -9.58
C PHE A 8 -1.07 -5.47 -8.80
N LEU A 9 -0.72 -5.19 -7.55
CA LEU A 9 -1.59 -4.45 -6.63
C LEU A 9 -0.76 -3.40 -5.92
N PRO A 10 -1.10 -2.11 -6.08
CA PRO A 10 -0.46 -1.07 -5.28
C PRO A 10 -0.96 -1.14 -3.84
N VAL A 11 -0.03 -1.09 -2.90
CA VAL A 11 -0.32 -1.00 -1.47
C VAL A 11 0.19 0.35 -1.01
N ILE A 12 -0.72 1.23 -0.64
CA ILE A 12 -0.42 2.63 -0.33
C ILE A 12 -0.61 2.86 1.16
N LEU A 13 0.37 3.47 1.80
CA LEU A 13 0.33 3.75 3.24
C LEU A 13 -0.03 5.21 3.48
N GLY A 14 -1.12 5.46 4.18
CA GLY A 14 -1.60 6.79 4.50
C GLY A 14 -3.06 6.95 4.14
N ALA A 15 -3.68 8.04 4.59
CA ALA A 15 -5.11 8.24 4.38
C ALA A 15 -5.42 9.68 3.95
N ASP A 16 -4.42 10.40 3.47
CA ASP A 16 -4.61 11.79 3.06
C ASP A 16 -4.87 11.90 1.56
N ILE A 17 -4.93 13.13 1.09
CA ILE A 17 -5.17 13.39 -0.33
C ILE A 17 -4.06 12.85 -1.23
N THR A 18 -2.83 12.74 -0.70
CA THR A 18 -1.72 12.17 -1.45
C THR A 18 -1.97 10.69 -1.74
N ALA A 19 -2.46 9.95 -0.74
CA ALA A 19 -2.81 8.54 -0.93
C ALA A 19 -3.92 8.38 -1.96
N TYR A 20 -4.92 9.23 -1.89
CA TYR A 20 -6.01 9.21 -2.86
C TYR A 20 -5.49 9.52 -4.27
N SER A 21 -4.62 10.51 -4.41
CA SER A 21 -4.07 10.90 -5.72
C SER A 21 -3.25 9.79 -6.33
N LEU A 22 -2.46 9.07 -5.53
CA LEU A 22 -1.71 7.92 -6.01
C LEU A 22 -2.64 6.81 -6.49
N ALA A 23 -3.66 6.48 -5.70
CA ALA A 23 -4.62 5.45 -6.06
C ALA A 23 -5.35 5.81 -7.34
N ARG A 24 -5.70 7.07 -7.50
CA ARG A 24 -6.35 7.57 -8.70
C ARG A 24 -5.45 7.40 -9.92
N SER A 25 -4.16 7.73 -9.77
CA SER A 25 -3.20 7.58 -10.86
C SER A 25 -3.09 6.13 -11.31
N PHE A 26 -3.02 5.19 -10.37
CA PHE A 26 -2.97 3.77 -10.71
C PHE A 26 -4.25 3.32 -11.40
N HIS A 27 -5.38 3.81 -10.95
CA HIS A 27 -6.65 3.46 -11.58
C HIS A 27 -6.75 4.01 -12.99
N GLU A 28 -6.34 5.25 -13.22
CA GLU A 28 -6.39 5.87 -14.54
C GLU A 28 -5.42 5.24 -15.53
N GLU A 29 -4.22 4.85 -15.06
CA GLU A 29 -3.20 4.27 -15.92
C GLU A 29 -3.41 2.79 -16.20
N TYR A 30 -3.85 2.04 -15.21
CA TYR A 30 -3.88 0.58 -15.28
C TYR A 30 -5.25 -0.04 -15.05
N GLY A 31 -6.24 0.74 -14.69
CA GLY A 31 -7.58 0.22 -14.42
C GLY A 31 -7.67 -0.64 -13.16
N ILE A 32 -6.74 -0.47 -12.22
CA ILE A 32 -6.70 -1.30 -11.02
C ILE A 32 -7.07 -0.53 -9.77
N LYS A 33 -7.64 -1.25 -8.82
CA LYS A 33 -7.90 -0.76 -7.48
C LYS A 33 -6.64 -0.85 -6.64
N SER A 34 -6.44 0.13 -5.76
CA SER A 34 -5.32 0.12 -4.83
C SER A 34 -5.79 -0.29 -3.44
N LEU A 35 -4.91 -0.93 -2.69
CA LEU A 35 -5.13 -1.23 -1.28
C LEU A 35 -4.48 -0.11 -0.47
N VAL A 36 -5.25 0.58 0.35
CA VAL A 36 -4.73 1.66 1.18
C VAL A 36 -4.82 1.25 2.64
N LEU A 37 -3.67 1.27 3.31
CA LEU A 37 -3.59 0.96 4.73
C LEU A 37 -3.45 2.26 5.50
N SER A 38 -4.29 2.46 6.51
CA SER A 38 -4.30 3.69 7.29
C SER A 38 -4.64 3.40 8.74
N MET A 39 -4.35 4.38 9.61
CA MET A 39 -4.66 4.26 11.04
C MET A 39 -6.12 4.52 11.33
N SER A 40 -6.78 5.31 10.49
CA SER A 40 -8.17 5.65 10.67
C SER A 40 -8.78 5.97 9.31
N GLU A 41 -10.10 6.00 9.27
CA GLU A 41 -10.84 6.32 8.06
C GLU A 41 -10.61 7.75 7.64
N GLY A 42 -10.15 7.95 6.42
CA GLY A 42 -9.97 9.28 5.86
C GLY A 42 -11.11 9.64 4.93
N GLY A 43 -11.53 10.90 4.96
CA GLY A 43 -12.66 11.36 4.15
C GLY A 43 -12.48 11.16 2.65
N TYR A 44 -11.25 11.23 2.17
CA TYR A 44 -10.97 11.08 0.74
C TYR A 44 -11.05 9.64 0.26
N ILE A 45 -10.79 8.68 1.13
CA ILE A 45 -10.66 7.29 0.72
C ILE A 45 -11.79 6.40 1.24
N ALA A 46 -12.56 6.86 2.23
CA ALA A 46 -13.54 6.04 2.93
C ALA A 46 -14.62 5.46 2.00
N ASN A 47 -15.01 6.20 0.97
CA ASN A 47 -16.09 5.80 0.08
C ASN A 47 -15.68 5.77 -1.38
N SER A 48 -14.42 5.51 -1.66
CA SER A 48 -13.90 5.54 -3.02
C SER A 48 -14.04 4.17 -3.69
N ASP A 49 -14.52 4.14 -4.91
CA ASP A 49 -14.63 2.91 -5.69
C ASP A 49 -13.29 2.42 -6.22
N ILE A 50 -12.26 3.27 -6.18
CA ILE A 50 -10.94 2.91 -6.71
C ILE A 50 -9.97 2.44 -5.61
N ILE A 51 -10.44 2.39 -4.36
CA ILE A 51 -9.62 2.06 -3.20
C ILE A 51 -10.33 1.01 -2.34
N GLU A 52 -9.56 0.02 -1.90
CA GLU A 52 -9.96 -0.80 -0.77
C GLU A 52 -9.17 -0.27 0.43
N ASN A 53 -9.86 0.31 1.41
CA ASN A 53 -9.20 0.86 2.60
C ASN A 53 -9.25 -0.16 3.74
N ARG A 54 -8.09 -0.47 4.30
CA ARG A 54 -7.99 -1.32 5.49
C ARG A 54 -7.41 -0.49 6.61
N ILE A 55 -8.08 -0.50 7.75
CA ILE A 55 -7.71 0.32 8.90
C ILE A 55 -7.00 -0.56 9.93
N PHE A 56 -5.78 -0.15 10.27
CA PHE A 56 -4.99 -0.84 11.29
C PHE A 56 -4.54 0.19 12.32
N PRO A 57 -5.18 0.25 13.48
CA PRO A 57 -4.73 1.17 14.53
C PRO A 57 -3.29 0.85 14.91
N GLY A 58 -2.50 1.88 15.11
CA GLY A 58 -1.10 1.71 15.49
C GLY A 58 -0.10 1.66 14.34
N LEU A 59 -0.51 1.95 13.12
CA LEU A 59 0.40 1.94 11.97
C LEU A 59 1.56 2.94 12.09
N GLU A 60 1.46 3.93 12.97
CA GLU A 60 2.59 4.84 13.24
C GLU A 60 3.71 4.16 14.04
N ASN A 61 3.49 2.97 14.53
CA ASN A 61 4.54 2.15 15.14
C ASN A 61 5.15 1.27 14.07
N LYS A 62 6.47 1.34 13.89
CA LYS A 62 7.14 0.62 12.81
C LYS A 62 6.94 -0.90 12.92
N ASP A 63 6.99 -1.46 14.12
CA ASP A 63 6.83 -2.89 14.31
C ASP A 63 5.42 -3.35 13.93
N VAL A 64 4.41 -2.56 14.27
CA VAL A 64 3.03 -2.83 13.90
C VAL A 64 2.84 -2.74 12.39
N LEU A 65 3.42 -1.71 11.78
CA LEU A 65 3.36 -1.51 10.33
C LEU A 65 3.97 -2.71 9.59
N VAL A 66 5.16 -3.13 9.99
CA VAL A 66 5.84 -4.25 9.35
C VAL A 66 5.04 -5.53 9.51
N LYS A 67 4.49 -5.77 10.70
CA LYS A 67 3.67 -6.94 10.95
C LYS A 67 2.47 -7.01 10.01
N HIS A 68 1.74 -5.92 9.87
CA HIS A 68 0.57 -5.90 8.99
C HIS A 68 0.94 -6.00 7.53
N LEU A 69 2.05 -5.39 7.12
CA LEU A 69 2.53 -5.50 5.74
C LEU A 69 2.90 -6.94 5.41
N ILE A 70 3.53 -7.66 6.34
CA ILE A 70 3.85 -9.07 6.12
C ILE A 70 2.57 -9.89 6.01
N GLU A 71 1.58 -9.63 6.86
CA GLU A 71 0.30 -10.32 6.79
C GLU A 71 -0.39 -10.12 5.43
N VAL A 72 -0.41 -8.89 4.93
CA VAL A 72 -0.96 -8.59 3.61
C VAL A 72 -0.13 -9.27 2.52
N GLY A 73 1.19 -9.23 2.65
CA GLY A 73 2.07 -9.88 1.70
C GLY A 73 1.79 -11.37 1.56
N LYS A 74 1.56 -12.03 2.68
CA LYS A 74 1.22 -13.45 2.68
C LYS A 74 -0.16 -13.72 2.09
N GLU A 75 -1.09 -12.81 2.30
CA GLU A 75 -2.45 -12.93 1.76
C GLU A 75 -2.44 -13.00 0.23
N PHE A 76 -1.57 -12.24 -0.41
CA PHE A 76 -1.49 -12.16 -1.87
C PHE A 76 -0.35 -12.97 -2.48
N GLU A 77 0.39 -13.70 -1.65
CA GLU A 77 1.53 -14.49 -2.11
C GLU A 77 1.09 -15.49 -3.17
N GLY A 78 1.79 -15.48 -4.30
CA GLY A 78 1.44 -16.35 -5.43
C GLY A 78 0.25 -15.88 -6.25
N LYS A 79 -0.39 -14.78 -5.84
CA LYS A 79 -1.59 -14.27 -6.54
C LYS A 79 -1.33 -12.96 -7.27
N LYS A 80 -0.63 -12.04 -6.61
CA LYS A 80 -0.34 -10.73 -7.18
C LYS A 80 1.03 -10.27 -6.74
N LYS A 81 1.67 -9.48 -7.59
CA LYS A 81 2.87 -8.76 -7.20
C LYS A 81 2.44 -7.49 -6.49
N LEU A 82 3.05 -7.22 -5.35
CA LEU A 82 2.70 -6.05 -4.55
C LEU A 82 3.79 -5.00 -4.67
N ILE A 83 3.39 -3.76 -4.92
CA ILE A 83 4.27 -2.61 -4.84
C ILE A 83 3.79 -1.75 -3.69
N VAL A 84 4.70 -1.37 -2.78
CA VAL A 84 4.33 -0.59 -1.61
C VAL A 84 4.86 0.83 -1.73
N LEU A 85 4.00 1.80 -1.45
CA LEU A 85 4.31 3.22 -1.54
C LEU A 85 3.87 3.91 -0.25
N GLY A 86 4.73 4.77 0.28
CA GLY A 86 4.43 5.53 1.48
C GLY A 86 4.03 6.96 1.14
N CYS A 87 2.97 7.43 1.76
CA CYS A 87 2.55 8.82 1.65
C CYS A 87 3.00 9.57 2.90
N GLY A 88 4.11 10.25 2.80
CA GLY A 88 4.70 10.98 3.91
C GLY A 88 6.06 10.41 4.29
N ASP A 89 6.91 11.27 4.81
CA ASP A 89 8.31 10.93 5.10
C ASP A 89 8.44 9.77 6.08
N TRP A 90 7.55 9.72 7.05
CA TRP A 90 7.62 8.67 8.07
C TRP A 90 7.43 7.28 7.46
N TYR A 91 6.43 7.14 6.59
CA TYR A 91 6.16 5.86 5.93
C TYR A 91 7.31 5.46 5.00
N VAL A 92 7.81 6.40 4.23
CA VAL A 92 8.94 6.14 3.33
C VAL A 92 10.15 5.67 4.12
N ARG A 93 10.46 6.36 5.22
CA ARG A 93 11.60 6.00 6.07
C ARG A 93 11.41 4.61 6.68
N ALA A 94 10.21 4.32 7.17
CA ALA A 94 9.92 3.01 7.75
C ALA A 94 10.08 1.90 6.71
N LEU A 95 9.66 2.13 5.46
CA LEU A 95 9.82 1.17 4.39
C LEU A 95 11.29 0.93 4.07
N ILE A 96 12.09 1.99 4.01
CA ILE A 96 13.53 1.86 3.74
C ILE A 96 14.20 1.06 4.85
N GLU A 97 13.88 1.36 6.10
CA GLU A 97 14.47 0.66 7.26
C GLU A 97 14.05 -0.80 7.34
N SER A 98 12.88 -1.14 6.82
CA SER A 98 12.33 -2.49 6.88
C SER A 98 12.42 -3.22 5.54
N LYS A 99 13.20 -2.70 4.61
CA LYS A 99 13.29 -3.22 3.26
C LYS A 99 13.68 -4.70 3.24
N LYS A 100 14.59 -5.09 4.12
CA LYS A 100 15.06 -6.47 4.19
C LYS A 100 13.93 -7.44 4.53
N GLU A 101 13.08 -7.08 5.49
CA GLU A 101 11.96 -7.91 5.92
C GLU A 101 10.84 -7.94 4.88
N LEU A 102 10.66 -6.83 4.16
CA LEU A 102 9.52 -6.67 3.25
C LEU A 102 9.81 -7.08 1.81
N SER A 103 11.07 -7.11 1.41
CA SER A 103 11.45 -7.43 0.03
C SER A 103 10.92 -8.77 -0.48
N PRO A 104 10.79 -9.82 0.36
CA PRO A 104 10.21 -11.08 -0.12
C PRO A 104 8.77 -10.96 -0.59
N TYR A 105 8.06 -9.92 -0.15
CA TYR A 105 6.63 -9.74 -0.44
C TYR A 105 6.33 -8.57 -1.34
N TYR A 106 7.20 -7.55 -1.34
CA TYR A 106 6.90 -6.27 -1.99
C TYR A 106 8.02 -5.80 -2.88
N ILE A 107 7.64 -5.09 -3.94
CA ILE A 107 8.55 -4.22 -4.67
C ILE A 107 8.58 -2.90 -3.92
N ILE A 108 9.76 -2.51 -3.46
CA ILE A 108 9.93 -1.27 -2.69
C ILE A 108 10.77 -0.32 -3.54
N PRO A 109 10.17 0.75 -4.09
CA PRO A 109 10.87 1.61 -5.06
C PRO A 109 11.82 2.64 -4.43
N TYR A 110 12.20 2.47 -3.21
CA TYR A 110 13.07 3.41 -2.51
C TYR A 110 14.48 2.90 -2.28
#